data_062b93da866e637bf1304fa8ce062c39
#
_entry.id   062b93da866e637bf1304fa8ce062c39
#
_cell.length_a   1.000
_cell.length_b   1.000
_cell.length_c   1.000
_cell.angle_alpha   90.00
_cell.angle_beta   90.00
_cell.angle_gamma   90.00
#
_symmetry.space_group_name_H-M   'P 1'
#
loop_
_entity.id
_entity.type
_entity.pdbx_description
1 polymer ?
#
loop_
_entity_poly.entity_id
_entity_poly.type
_entity_poly.pdbx_seq_one_letter_code
_entity_poly.pdbx_strand_id
1 'polypeptide(L)'
;MKKDLGVQQAVFPMPVLMIAAYDENGKINVMNAAWGQIAASDKIALFISESHKTTKNIRKTKAFTVSIADVNHMDVADYFGMASGNTVEDKFERTKYHVTKSTHVNAPIIEEFPVCMECELEDIVDGSIHAVVGKIVNVCADESVLDENGKVDPGKLHALIFDNFQSGYYEVGKKVGQAWNAGKKWL
;
A
#
# COMPACT_ATOMS: atom_id res chain seq x y z
N MET A 1 12.50 14.90 -29.90
CA MET A 1 12.53 16.26 -29.30
C MET A 1 11.68 16.24 -28.05
N LYS A 2 12.16 16.74 -26.89
CA LYS A 2 11.35 16.88 -25.66
C LYS A 2 10.49 18.13 -25.75
N LYS A 3 9.34 18.10 -25.09
CA LYS A 3 8.40 19.23 -24.99
C LYS A 3 8.20 19.60 -23.51
N ASP A 4 8.18 20.89 -23.20
CA ASP A 4 7.90 21.35 -21.84
C ASP A 4 6.44 21.12 -21.49
N LEU A 5 6.22 20.52 -20.30
CA LEU A 5 4.90 20.21 -19.77
C LEU A 5 4.56 20.99 -18.49
N GLY A 6 5.46 21.89 -18.05
CA GLY A 6 5.32 22.62 -16.80
C GLY A 6 5.54 21.73 -15.56
N VAL A 7 5.04 22.18 -14.39
CA VAL A 7 5.16 21.44 -13.13
C VAL A 7 4.13 20.32 -13.09
N GLN A 8 4.59 19.10 -12.96
CA GLN A 8 3.74 17.89 -12.89
C GLN A 8 4.32 16.86 -11.90
N GLN A 9 3.45 16.03 -11.37
CA GLN A 9 3.83 14.89 -10.53
C GLN A 9 4.29 13.73 -11.44
N ALA A 10 5.49 13.81 -11.97
CA ALA A 10 5.99 12.93 -13.03
C ALA A 10 6.69 11.67 -12.49
N VAL A 11 6.07 10.96 -11.56
CA VAL A 11 6.52 9.64 -11.07
C VAL A 11 5.54 8.57 -11.51
N PHE A 12 6.04 7.59 -12.27
CA PHE A 12 5.27 6.45 -12.76
C PHE A 12 6.20 5.24 -12.93
N PRO A 13 5.78 4.02 -12.60
CA PRO A 13 4.52 3.67 -11.95
C PRO A 13 4.49 4.01 -10.46
N MET A 14 3.31 4.26 -9.89
CA MET A 14 3.11 4.36 -8.45
C MET A 14 2.39 3.13 -7.92
N PRO A 15 2.70 2.64 -6.70
CA PRO A 15 2.00 1.52 -6.12
C PRO A 15 0.55 1.91 -5.78
N VAL A 16 -0.32 0.91 -5.63
CA VAL A 16 -1.62 1.05 -4.99
C VAL A 16 -1.57 0.30 -3.66
N LEU A 17 -1.38 1.06 -2.58
CA LEU A 17 -1.19 0.55 -1.23
C LEU A 17 -2.50 0.65 -0.44
N MET A 18 -2.93 -0.46 0.15
CA MET A 18 -4.11 -0.55 1.00
C MET A 18 -3.67 -0.50 2.45
N ILE A 19 -3.92 0.63 3.12
CA ILE A 19 -3.47 0.88 4.50
C ILE A 19 -4.64 0.63 5.43
N ALA A 20 -4.51 -0.33 6.36
CA ALA A 20 -5.55 -0.70 7.29
C ALA A 20 -5.11 -0.54 8.75
N ALA A 21 -6.00 -0.03 9.58
CA ALA A 21 -5.77 0.13 11.02
C ALA A 21 -7.09 0.02 11.79
N TYR A 22 -7.02 -0.47 13.02
CA TYR A 22 -8.13 -0.38 13.96
C TYR A 22 -8.23 1.04 14.54
N ASP A 23 -9.44 1.47 14.89
CA ASP A 23 -9.61 2.61 15.78
C ASP A 23 -9.53 2.15 17.26
N GLU A 24 -9.71 3.09 18.18
CA GLU A 24 -9.67 2.82 19.63
C GLU A 24 -10.75 1.85 20.13
N ASN A 25 -11.81 1.63 19.34
CA ASN A 25 -12.90 0.69 19.65
C ASN A 25 -12.75 -0.65 18.90
N GLY A 26 -11.65 -0.84 18.17
CA GLY A 26 -11.41 -2.04 17.35
C GLY A 26 -12.14 -2.03 16.01
N LYS A 27 -12.72 -0.91 15.58
CA LYS A 27 -13.37 -0.77 14.28
C LYS A 27 -12.30 -0.61 13.19
N ILE A 28 -12.49 -1.31 12.07
CA ILE A 28 -11.56 -1.32 10.94
C ILE A 28 -11.76 -0.07 10.10
N ASN A 29 -10.65 0.54 9.69
CA ASN A 29 -10.65 1.51 8.60
C ASN A 29 -9.54 1.19 7.61
N VAL A 30 -9.87 1.21 6.33
CA VAL A 30 -8.95 0.99 5.21
C VAL A 30 -8.94 2.23 4.33
N MET A 31 -7.77 2.60 3.83
CA MET A 31 -7.63 3.63 2.79
C MET A 31 -6.66 3.18 1.71
N ASN A 32 -6.86 3.69 0.51
CA ASN A 32 -5.92 3.59 -0.61
C ASN A 32 -4.92 4.75 -0.55
N ALA A 33 -3.66 4.48 -0.87
CA ALA A 33 -2.64 5.51 -1.08
C ALA A 33 -1.63 5.08 -2.16
N ALA A 34 -1.26 6.01 -3.02
CA ALA A 34 -0.20 5.82 -4.01
C ALA A 34 1.14 6.43 -3.58
N TRP A 35 1.12 7.39 -2.65
CA TRP A 35 2.32 8.05 -2.15
C TRP A 35 2.90 7.28 -0.96
N GLY A 36 3.64 6.20 -1.27
CA GLY A 36 4.33 5.38 -0.29
C GLY A 36 5.43 4.56 -0.94
N GLN A 37 6.50 4.31 -0.18
CA GLN A 37 7.62 3.49 -0.64
C GLN A 37 8.48 2.98 0.50
N ILE A 38 9.33 2.00 0.21
CA ILE A 38 10.36 1.52 1.16
C ILE A 38 11.34 2.66 1.45
N ALA A 39 11.49 3.00 2.73
CA ALA A 39 12.37 4.06 3.22
C ALA A 39 13.71 3.53 3.75
N ALA A 40 13.74 2.27 4.22
CA ALA A 40 14.93 1.53 4.63
C ALA A 40 14.68 0.03 4.47
N SER A 41 15.63 -0.82 4.85
CA SER A 41 15.49 -2.28 4.70
C SER A 41 14.26 -2.87 5.41
N ASP A 42 13.83 -2.24 6.49
CA ASP A 42 12.72 -2.65 7.35
C ASP A 42 11.68 -1.52 7.59
N LYS A 43 11.65 -0.50 6.73
CA LYS A 43 10.79 0.68 6.93
C LYS A 43 10.03 1.07 5.67
N ILE A 44 8.77 1.44 5.86
CA ILE A 44 7.93 2.05 4.83
C ILE A 44 7.56 3.47 5.24
N ALA A 45 7.62 4.42 4.31
CA ALA A 45 7.11 5.77 4.48
C ALA A 45 5.85 5.96 3.63
N LEU A 46 4.80 6.48 4.26
CA LEU A 46 3.50 6.75 3.66
C LEU A 46 3.22 8.25 3.76
N PHE A 47 3.16 8.94 2.62
CA PHE A 47 2.89 10.38 2.56
C PHE A 47 1.38 10.61 2.54
N ILE A 48 0.76 10.54 3.70
CA ILE A 48 -0.69 10.66 3.90
C ILE A 48 -1.01 11.77 4.90
N SER A 49 -2.12 12.50 4.67
CA SER A 49 -2.50 13.63 5.53
C SER A 49 -2.85 13.20 6.95
N GLU A 50 -2.53 14.04 7.94
CA GLU A 50 -2.95 13.87 9.34
C GLU A 50 -4.49 13.89 9.51
N SER A 51 -5.20 14.51 8.57
CA SER A 51 -6.66 14.59 8.60
C SER A 51 -7.35 13.25 8.30
N HIS A 52 -6.67 12.31 7.65
CA HIS A 52 -7.24 11.01 7.32
C HIS A 52 -7.60 10.20 8.59
N LYS A 53 -8.73 9.50 8.55
CA LYS A 53 -9.15 8.60 9.64
C LYS A 53 -8.08 7.56 9.93
N THR A 54 -7.45 6.99 8.89
CA THR A 54 -6.38 5.99 9.02
C THR A 54 -5.19 6.57 9.78
N THR A 55 -4.72 7.78 9.44
CA THR A 55 -3.60 8.43 10.15
C THR A 55 -3.93 8.66 11.62
N LYS A 56 -5.16 9.12 11.92
CA LYS A 56 -5.63 9.29 13.30
C LYS A 56 -5.65 7.96 14.07
N ASN A 57 -6.09 6.89 13.42
CA ASN A 57 -6.12 5.54 13.97
C ASN A 57 -4.69 5.05 14.26
N ILE A 58 -3.79 5.12 13.29
CA ILE A 58 -2.38 4.72 13.43
C ILE A 58 -1.69 5.49 14.58
N ARG A 59 -1.94 6.79 14.67
CA ARG A 59 -1.40 7.62 15.76
C ARG A 59 -1.82 7.12 17.15
N LYS A 60 -3.05 6.59 17.28
CA LYS A 60 -3.61 6.05 18.53
C LYS A 60 -3.16 4.61 18.80
N THR A 61 -3.33 3.72 17.82
CA THR A 61 -3.11 2.28 18.02
C THR A 61 -1.66 1.86 17.84
N LYS A 62 -0.82 2.71 17.25
CA LYS A 62 0.62 2.50 16.98
C LYS A 62 0.91 1.30 16.08
N ALA A 63 -0.09 0.82 15.34
CA ALA A 63 0.05 -0.34 14.45
C ALA A 63 -0.86 -0.19 13.22
N PHE A 64 -0.42 -0.78 12.11
CA PHE A 64 -1.17 -0.79 10.85
C PHE A 64 -0.65 -1.88 9.92
N THR A 65 -1.42 -2.19 8.90
CA THR A 65 -0.98 -3.04 7.80
C THR A 65 -0.95 -2.26 6.49
N VAL A 66 -0.10 -2.70 5.57
CA VAL A 66 -0.01 -2.17 4.21
C VAL A 66 -0.02 -3.33 3.23
N SER A 67 -1.12 -3.49 2.52
CA SER A 67 -1.26 -4.52 1.49
C SER A 67 -1.05 -3.95 0.09
N ILE A 68 -0.67 -4.81 -0.85
CA ILE A 68 -0.58 -4.48 -2.27
C ILE A 68 -1.90 -4.86 -2.92
N ALA A 69 -2.58 -3.90 -3.55
CA ALA A 69 -3.78 -4.19 -4.33
C ALA A 69 -3.43 -4.89 -5.65
N ASP A 70 -4.27 -5.83 -6.07
CA ASP A 70 -4.19 -6.48 -7.36
C ASP A 70 -5.32 -6.02 -8.31
N VAL A 71 -5.27 -6.44 -9.55
CA VAL A 71 -6.24 -6.02 -10.58
C VAL A 71 -7.65 -6.56 -10.32
N ASN A 72 -7.80 -7.70 -9.61
CA ASN A 72 -9.09 -8.31 -9.32
C ASN A 72 -9.90 -7.49 -8.30
N HIS A 73 -9.21 -6.67 -7.50
CA HIS A 73 -9.79 -5.89 -6.41
C HIS A 73 -9.71 -4.37 -6.67
N MET A 74 -9.53 -3.97 -7.95
CA MET A 74 -9.35 -2.57 -8.36
C MET A 74 -10.52 -1.67 -7.93
N ASP A 75 -11.75 -2.09 -8.11
CA ASP A 75 -12.96 -1.31 -7.78
C ASP A 75 -13.08 -1.04 -6.28
N VAL A 76 -12.77 -2.05 -5.44
CA VAL A 76 -12.78 -1.89 -3.99
C VAL A 76 -11.57 -1.06 -3.53
N ALA A 77 -10.40 -1.24 -4.15
CA ALA A 77 -9.23 -0.41 -3.87
C ALA A 77 -9.52 1.07 -4.17
N ASP A 78 -10.16 1.38 -5.29
CA ASP A 78 -10.58 2.73 -5.65
C ASP A 78 -11.63 3.28 -4.67
N TYR A 79 -12.65 2.48 -4.33
CA TYR A 79 -13.65 2.84 -3.32
C TYR A 79 -13.02 3.24 -1.98
N PHE A 80 -12.02 2.50 -1.51
CA PHE A 80 -11.28 2.83 -0.30
C PHE A 80 -10.48 4.14 -0.40
N GLY A 81 -10.16 4.59 -1.61
CA GLY A 81 -9.57 5.91 -1.86
C GLY A 81 -10.60 7.05 -1.87
N MET A 82 -11.78 6.78 -2.44
CA MET A 82 -12.86 7.78 -2.59
C MET A 82 -13.63 8.04 -1.30
N ALA A 83 -13.96 6.98 -0.56
CA ALA A 83 -14.76 7.08 0.67
C ALA A 83 -13.90 7.51 1.86
N SER A 84 -14.33 8.53 2.60
CA SER A 84 -13.66 8.95 3.82
C SER A 84 -14.20 8.22 5.06
N GLY A 85 -13.33 7.54 5.82
CA GLY A 85 -13.68 6.94 7.11
C GLY A 85 -14.04 7.97 8.20
N ASN A 86 -13.87 9.28 7.95
CA ASN A 86 -14.38 10.32 8.84
C ASN A 86 -15.89 10.57 8.66
N THR A 87 -16.47 10.16 7.51
CA THR A 87 -17.89 10.44 7.16
C THR A 87 -18.69 9.19 6.83
N VAL A 88 -18.03 8.10 6.43
CA VAL A 88 -18.67 6.82 6.10
C VAL A 88 -18.30 5.82 7.18
N GLU A 89 -19.19 5.67 8.17
CA GLU A 89 -18.92 4.83 9.33
C GLU A 89 -18.82 3.33 8.99
N ASP A 90 -19.63 2.85 8.07
CA ASP A 90 -19.69 1.47 7.60
C ASP A 90 -18.83 1.24 6.35
N LYS A 91 -17.76 2.04 6.18
CA LYS A 91 -16.92 2.04 4.99
C LYS A 91 -16.37 0.65 4.66
N PHE A 92 -15.82 -0.06 5.64
CA PHE A 92 -15.25 -1.40 5.44
C PHE A 92 -16.34 -2.43 5.20
N GLU A 93 -17.37 -2.42 5.99
CA GLU A 93 -18.48 -3.38 5.98
C GLU A 93 -19.23 -3.42 4.63
N ARG A 94 -19.29 -2.29 3.93
CA ARG A 94 -19.90 -2.20 2.58
C ARG A 94 -19.22 -3.09 1.55
N THR A 95 -17.93 -3.34 1.69
CA THR A 95 -17.17 -4.14 0.74
C THR A 95 -17.42 -5.63 0.90
N LYS A 96 -17.91 -6.06 2.09
CA LYS A 96 -18.06 -7.46 2.48
C LYS A 96 -16.75 -8.24 2.46
N TYR A 97 -15.61 -7.54 2.53
CA TYR A 97 -14.29 -8.15 2.61
C TYR A 97 -14.07 -8.77 3.98
N HIS A 98 -13.20 -9.76 4.01
CA HIS A 98 -12.85 -10.51 5.20
C HIS A 98 -11.60 -9.94 5.87
N VAL A 99 -11.48 -10.20 7.15
CA VAL A 99 -10.37 -9.68 7.94
C VAL A 99 -9.91 -10.72 8.95
N THR A 100 -8.60 -10.87 9.05
CA THR A 100 -7.93 -11.59 10.12
C THR A 100 -7.11 -10.61 10.95
N LYS A 101 -7.08 -10.78 12.27
CA LYS A 101 -6.21 -9.98 13.12
C LYS A 101 -4.77 -10.45 12.97
N SER A 102 -3.84 -9.52 12.75
CA SER A 102 -2.41 -9.84 12.78
C SER A 102 -2.00 -10.46 14.12
N THR A 103 -1.09 -11.43 14.07
CA THR A 103 -0.44 -12.03 15.24
C THR A 103 0.83 -11.29 15.65
N HIS A 104 1.34 -10.39 14.81
CA HIS A 104 2.58 -9.64 15.04
C HIS A 104 2.32 -8.22 15.53
N VAL A 105 1.21 -7.60 15.09
CA VAL A 105 0.86 -6.22 15.46
C VAL A 105 -0.64 -6.09 15.75
N ASN A 106 -1.05 -5.05 16.44
CA ASN A 106 -2.46 -4.80 16.70
C ASN A 106 -3.15 -4.11 15.51
N ALA A 107 -3.21 -4.81 14.36
CA ALA A 107 -3.78 -4.29 13.13
C ALA A 107 -4.54 -5.38 12.36
N PRO A 108 -5.50 -5.00 11.48
CA PRO A 108 -6.25 -5.95 10.64
C PRO A 108 -5.46 -6.29 9.38
N ILE A 109 -5.49 -7.56 8.97
CA ILE A 109 -5.07 -8.05 7.65
C ILE A 109 -6.34 -8.23 6.82
N ILE A 110 -6.42 -7.57 5.68
CA ILE A 110 -7.53 -7.73 4.73
C ILE A 110 -7.21 -8.92 3.83
N GLU A 111 -8.05 -9.96 3.90
CA GLU A 111 -7.74 -11.29 3.32
C GLU A 111 -7.72 -11.30 1.79
N GLU A 112 -8.46 -10.39 1.15
CA GLU A 112 -8.53 -10.30 -0.31
C GLU A 112 -7.28 -9.71 -0.96
N PHE A 113 -6.38 -9.07 -0.20
CA PHE A 113 -5.14 -8.54 -0.77
C PHE A 113 -3.98 -9.49 -0.53
N PRO A 114 -3.38 -10.04 -1.59
CA PRO A 114 -2.53 -11.24 -1.50
C PRO A 114 -1.16 -11.04 -0.84
N VAL A 115 -0.71 -9.79 -0.65
CA VAL A 115 0.56 -9.48 0.04
C VAL A 115 0.32 -8.37 1.04
N CYS A 116 0.76 -8.56 2.28
CA CYS A 116 0.55 -7.62 3.38
C CYS A 116 1.81 -7.45 4.23
N MET A 117 2.24 -6.20 4.42
CA MET A 117 3.24 -5.80 5.41
C MET A 117 2.56 -5.47 6.73
N GLU A 118 3.03 -6.03 7.82
CA GLU A 118 2.56 -5.77 9.18
C GLU A 118 3.53 -4.82 9.86
N CYS A 119 3.04 -3.65 10.29
CA CYS A 119 3.87 -2.52 10.66
C CYS A 119 3.55 -1.99 12.07
N GLU A 120 4.60 -1.67 12.82
CA GLU A 120 4.53 -0.80 13.98
C GLU A 120 4.78 0.65 13.56
N LEU A 121 4.04 1.60 14.16
CA LEU A 121 4.33 3.02 13.97
C LEU A 121 5.68 3.36 14.60
N GLU A 122 6.63 3.78 13.79
CA GLU A 122 7.94 4.24 14.26
C GLU A 122 7.96 5.75 14.47
N ASP A 123 7.49 6.52 13.47
CA ASP A 123 7.51 7.98 13.53
C ASP A 123 6.37 8.60 12.71
N ILE A 124 6.04 9.84 13.04
CA ILE A 124 5.19 10.69 12.21
C ILE A 124 5.97 11.98 11.99
N VAL A 125 6.40 12.18 10.75
CA VAL A 125 7.09 13.39 10.33
C VAL A 125 6.04 14.47 10.04
N ASP A 126 6.05 15.52 10.83
CA ASP A 126 5.21 16.70 10.64
C ASP A 126 6.07 17.90 10.16
N GLY A 127 5.58 18.65 9.20
CA GLY A 127 6.31 19.81 8.65
C GLY A 127 5.81 20.21 7.26
N SER A 128 6.73 20.53 6.36
CA SER A 128 6.42 20.84 4.95
C SER A 128 5.86 19.63 4.19
N ILE A 129 6.14 18.43 4.69
CA ILE A 129 5.53 17.18 4.25
C ILE A 129 5.03 16.46 5.49
N HIS A 130 3.96 15.67 5.33
CA HIS A 130 3.47 14.77 6.37
C HIS A 130 3.73 13.33 5.94
N ALA A 131 4.39 12.56 6.80
CA ALA A 131 4.67 11.15 6.54
C ALA A 131 4.47 10.30 7.79
N VAL A 132 3.82 9.15 7.61
CA VAL A 132 3.76 8.07 8.59
C VAL A 132 4.88 7.08 8.26
N VAL A 133 5.80 6.87 9.19
CA VAL A 133 6.88 5.90 9.04
C VAL A 133 6.55 4.66 9.85
N GLY A 134 6.47 3.51 9.17
CA GLY A 134 6.24 2.22 9.79
C GLY A 134 7.49 1.35 9.76
N LYS A 135 7.78 0.69 10.89
CA LYS A 135 8.72 -0.42 10.95
C LYS A 135 7.99 -1.68 10.53
N ILE A 136 8.46 -2.31 9.45
CA ILE A 136 7.94 -3.59 8.97
C ILE A 136 8.46 -4.68 9.91
N VAL A 137 7.55 -5.34 10.61
CA VAL A 137 7.89 -6.42 11.55
C VAL A 137 7.63 -7.80 10.97
N ASN A 138 6.73 -7.89 9.99
CA ASN A 138 6.46 -9.11 9.22
C ASN A 138 5.89 -8.76 7.84
N VAL A 139 6.02 -9.70 6.91
CA VAL A 139 5.33 -9.71 5.61
C VAL A 139 4.70 -11.07 5.45
N CYS A 140 3.41 -11.11 5.19
CA CYS A 140 2.70 -12.32 4.80
C CYS A 140 2.20 -12.22 3.36
N ALA A 141 2.06 -13.37 2.71
CA ALA A 141 1.56 -13.47 1.35
C ALA A 141 0.78 -14.78 1.15
N ASP A 142 -0.18 -14.74 0.26
CA ASP A 142 -0.91 -15.93 -0.16
C ASP A 142 0.02 -16.89 -0.92
N GLU A 143 -0.14 -18.18 -0.71
CA GLU A 143 0.64 -19.20 -1.42
C GLU A 143 0.49 -19.10 -2.95
N SER A 144 -0.68 -18.66 -3.43
CA SER A 144 -0.99 -18.50 -4.86
C SER A 144 -0.07 -17.52 -5.57
N VAL A 145 0.48 -16.52 -4.87
CA VAL A 145 1.41 -15.52 -5.44
C VAL A 145 2.87 -15.84 -5.19
N LEU A 146 3.18 -16.99 -4.60
CA LEU A 146 4.56 -17.42 -4.35
C LEU A 146 5.11 -18.25 -5.53
N ASP A 147 6.41 -18.13 -5.75
CA ASP A 147 7.18 -19.01 -6.63
C ASP A 147 7.56 -20.34 -5.93
N GLU A 148 8.23 -21.23 -6.63
CA GLU A 148 8.70 -22.52 -6.12
C GLU A 148 9.71 -22.42 -4.95
N ASN A 149 10.30 -21.25 -4.76
CA ASN A 149 11.25 -20.94 -3.68
C ASN A 149 10.60 -20.21 -2.51
N GLY A 150 9.26 -20.05 -2.51
CA GLY A 150 8.50 -19.34 -1.48
C GLY A 150 8.69 -17.81 -1.53
N LYS A 151 9.07 -17.23 -2.67
CA LYS A 151 9.17 -15.80 -2.86
C LYS A 151 7.99 -15.27 -3.64
N VAL A 152 7.54 -14.06 -3.32
CA VAL A 152 6.48 -13.40 -4.10
C VAL A 152 6.92 -13.26 -5.56
N ASP A 153 6.12 -13.82 -6.45
CA ASP A 153 6.29 -13.69 -7.91
C ASP A 153 5.45 -12.51 -8.41
N PRO A 154 6.07 -11.40 -8.86
CA PRO A 154 5.33 -10.25 -9.37
C PRO A 154 4.43 -10.57 -10.57
N GLY A 155 4.72 -11.64 -11.32
CA GLY A 155 3.89 -12.09 -12.43
C GLY A 155 2.60 -12.77 -11.98
N LYS A 156 2.60 -13.41 -10.80
CA LYS A 156 1.42 -14.02 -10.19
C LYS A 156 0.62 -13.02 -9.34
N LEU A 157 1.28 -11.97 -8.85
CA LEU A 157 0.67 -10.97 -7.99
C LEU A 157 -0.33 -10.10 -8.73
N HIS A 158 -0.16 -9.88 -10.05
CA HIS A 158 -1.01 -8.99 -10.84
C HIS A 158 -1.23 -7.62 -10.19
N ALA A 159 -0.13 -7.05 -9.62
CA ALA A 159 -0.20 -5.83 -8.84
C ALA A 159 -0.80 -4.67 -9.63
N LEU A 160 -1.70 -3.96 -8.98
CA LEU A 160 -2.28 -2.73 -9.50
C LEU A 160 -1.29 -1.58 -9.34
N ILE A 161 -1.12 -0.77 -10.38
CA ILE A 161 -0.32 0.45 -10.36
C ILE A 161 -1.15 1.66 -10.74
N PHE A 162 -0.83 2.80 -10.16
CA PHE A 162 -1.50 4.07 -10.40
C PHE A 162 -0.68 4.98 -11.31
N ASP A 163 -1.36 5.64 -12.22
CA ASP A 163 -0.83 6.65 -13.15
C ASP A 163 -1.23 8.06 -12.73
N ASN A 164 -0.25 8.86 -12.36
CA ASN A 164 -0.45 10.26 -12.00
C ASN A 164 -0.77 11.19 -13.18
N PHE A 165 -0.46 10.78 -14.42
CA PHE A 165 -0.63 11.67 -15.56
C PHE A 165 -2.09 11.76 -16.02
N GLN A 166 -2.81 10.64 -15.94
CA GLN A 166 -4.19 10.55 -16.43
C GLN A 166 -5.14 9.96 -15.39
N SER A 167 -4.67 9.73 -14.16
CA SER A 167 -5.46 9.13 -13.05
C SER A 167 -6.00 7.75 -13.42
N GLY A 168 -5.17 6.93 -14.07
CA GLY A 168 -5.52 5.58 -14.52
C GLY A 168 -4.93 4.49 -13.64
N TYR A 169 -5.54 3.30 -13.68
CA TYR A 169 -4.97 2.09 -13.13
C TYR A 169 -4.46 1.18 -14.23
N TYR A 170 -3.31 0.52 -13.98
CA TYR A 170 -2.66 -0.40 -14.90
C TYR A 170 -2.20 -1.64 -14.17
N GLU A 171 -2.03 -2.73 -14.88
CA GLU A 171 -1.39 -3.94 -14.39
C GLU A 171 0.12 -3.89 -14.64
N VAL A 172 0.92 -4.48 -13.73
CA VAL A 172 2.34 -4.68 -13.95
C VAL A 172 2.56 -5.67 -15.08
N GLY A 173 3.32 -5.29 -16.10
CA GLY A 173 3.63 -6.14 -17.24
C GLY A 173 4.66 -7.23 -16.92
N LYS A 174 5.04 -7.99 -17.97
CA LYS A 174 6.00 -9.09 -17.87
C LYS A 174 7.40 -8.64 -17.46
N LYS A 175 8.12 -9.50 -16.75
CA LYS A 175 9.56 -9.33 -16.46
C LYS A 175 10.36 -9.16 -17.73
N VAL A 176 11.15 -8.08 -17.84
CA VAL A 176 11.95 -7.76 -19.04
C VAL A 176 13.45 -7.96 -18.82
N GLY A 177 13.90 -8.23 -17.61
CA GLY A 177 15.32 -8.43 -17.30
C GLY A 177 15.58 -8.72 -15.84
N GLN A 178 16.84 -9.01 -15.53
CA GLN A 178 17.31 -9.22 -14.16
C GLN A 178 18.15 -8.02 -13.71
N ALA A 179 17.76 -7.41 -12.59
CA ALA A 179 18.52 -6.33 -11.98
C ALA A 179 19.95 -6.80 -11.60
N TRP A 180 20.90 -5.88 -11.61
CA TRP A 180 22.34 -6.10 -11.36
C TRP A 180 23.01 -7.09 -12.31
N ASN A 181 22.32 -7.51 -13.35
CA ASN A 181 22.85 -8.39 -14.40
C ASN A 181 22.75 -7.77 -15.78
N ALA A 182 21.62 -7.15 -16.12
CA ALA A 182 21.37 -6.60 -17.46
C ALA A 182 22.39 -5.52 -17.88
N GLY A 183 22.96 -4.77 -16.90
CA GLY A 183 23.96 -3.73 -17.15
C GLY A 183 25.41 -4.22 -17.22
N LYS A 184 25.71 -5.48 -16.93
CA LYS A 184 27.10 -6.00 -16.90
C LYS A 184 27.90 -5.80 -18.17
N LYS A 185 27.22 -5.73 -19.32
CA LYS A 185 27.86 -5.47 -20.62
C LYS A 185 28.53 -4.08 -20.74
N TRP A 186 28.30 -3.19 -19.78
CA TRP A 186 28.89 -1.85 -19.76
C TRP A 186 30.02 -1.71 -18.72
N LEU A 187 30.33 -2.76 -17.96
CA LEU A 187 31.48 -2.85 -17.04
C LEU A 187 32.72 -3.34 -17.76
#